data_f4001429dd75a81cfd82b246d26a1c11
#
_entry.id   f4001429dd75a81cfd82b246d26a1c11
#
_cell.length_a   1.000
_cell.length_b   1.000
_cell.length_c   1.000
_cell.angle_alpha   90.00
_cell.angle_beta   90.00
_cell.angle_gamma   90.00
#
_symmetry.space_group_name_H-M   'P 1'
#
loop_
_entity.id
_entity.type
_entity.pdbx_description
1 polymer ?
#
loop_
_entity_poly.entity_id
_entity_poly.type
_entity_poly.pdbx_seq_one_letter_code
_entity_poly.pdbx_strand_id
1 'polypeptide(L)'
;MIHRGTYDGTIYHNPVNRFCIISVKTADKEVPQEARSTRRYRDHLIRFVATGYELPRTDAVELELDGEWTKGKYGVQLQVEQWREIVPKTKDGVEGYLASGLIKGIGPATAAQIVSRFGVETLDILQNHPERLLEVKGITESKLEDIKTSYAESRMLQDLSLIHI
;
A
#
# COMPACT_ATOMS: atom_id res chain seq x y z
N MET A 1 17.18 4.58 8.15
CA MET A 1 16.06 4.67 9.11
C MET A 1 14.78 4.18 8.48
N ILE A 2 14.07 3.32 9.17
CA ILE A 2 12.83 2.71 8.66
C ILE A 2 11.65 3.27 9.44
N HIS A 3 10.65 3.74 8.70
CA HIS A 3 9.39 4.23 9.27
C HIS A 3 8.23 3.54 8.61
N ARG A 4 7.20 3.27 9.38
CA ARG A 4 5.96 2.68 8.88
C ARG A 4 4.86 3.74 8.86
N GLY A 5 4.06 3.73 7.82
CA GLY A 5 2.96 4.67 7.70
C GLY A 5 2.09 4.36 6.52
N THR A 6 1.06 5.18 6.34
CA THR A 6 0.09 5.01 5.28
C THR A 6 0.05 6.28 4.42
N TYR A 7 -0.05 6.10 3.12
CA TYR A 7 -0.21 7.21 2.19
C TYR A 7 -1.43 8.05 2.55
N ASP A 8 -1.26 9.37 2.58
CA ASP A 8 -2.31 10.32 2.96
C ASP A 8 -2.62 11.33 1.85
N GLY A 9 -1.80 11.43 0.83
CA GLY A 9 -2.04 12.33 -0.29
C GLY A 9 -0.78 12.61 -1.08
N THR A 10 -0.96 13.05 -2.33
CA THR A 10 0.15 13.45 -3.21
C THR A 10 0.30 14.96 -3.17
N ILE A 11 1.52 15.43 -2.86
CA ILE A 11 1.86 16.85 -2.90
C ILE A 11 2.35 17.23 -4.29
N TYR A 12 3.19 16.38 -4.89
CA TYR A 12 3.75 16.60 -6.21
C TYR A 12 4.02 15.27 -6.90
N HIS A 13 3.79 15.22 -8.19
CA HIS A 13 4.10 14.03 -9.00
C HIS A 13 4.58 14.47 -10.38
N ASN A 14 5.76 13.99 -10.78
CA ASN A 14 6.30 14.22 -12.12
C ASN A 14 6.05 12.97 -12.96
N PRO A 15 5.19 13.06 -14.00
CA PRO A 15 4.85 11.87 -14.81
C PRO A 15 5.98 11.40 -15.72
N VAL A 16 7.01 12.22 -15.94
CA VAL A 16 8.12 11.88 -16.83
C VAL A 16 9.15 11.03 -16.12
N ASN A 17 9.68 11.52 -14.99
CA ASN A 17 10.70 10.79 -14.22
C ASN A 17 10.14 10.03 -13.02
N ARG A 18 8.82 10.17 -12.76
CA ARG A 18 8.09 9.50 -11.67
C ARG A 18 8.51 9.91 -10.26
N PHE A 19 9.20 11.03 -10.14
CA PHE A 19 9.51 11.59 -8.83
C PHE A 19 8.22 12.05 -8.15
N CYS A 20 8.07 11.68 -6.87
CA CYS A 20 6.87 12.00 -6.11
C CYS A 20 7.23 12.64 -4.78
N ILE A 21 6.34 13.53 -4.32
CA ILE A 21 6.35 14.03 -2.95
C ILE A 21 4.97 13.71 -2.39
N ILE A 22 4.94 12.89 -1.35
CA ILE A 22 3.69 12.44 -0.74
C ILE A 22 3.63 12.80 0.73
N SER A 23 2.41 12.90 1.24
CA SER A 23 2.15 12.99 2.67
C SER A 23 1.89 11.60 3.21
N VAL A 24 2.49 11.28 4.36
CA VAL A 24 2.37 9.97 5.02
C VAL A 24 1.85 10.21 6.43
N LYS A 25 0.87 9.42 6.84
CA LYS A 25 0.35 9.43 8.21
C LYS A 25 0.85 8.21 8.96
N THR A 26 1.23 8.40 10.22
CA THR A 26 1.84 7.34 11.01
C THR A 26 1.57 7.51 12.50
N ALA A 27 1.59 6.40 13.23
CA ALA A 27 1.61 6.40 14.69
C ALA A 27 3.04 6.33 15.25
N ASP A 28 4.06 6.30 14.38
CA ASP A 28 5.46 6.17 14.75
C ASP A 28 5.96 7.47 15.39
N LYS A 29 6.27 7.41 16.68
CA LYS A 29 6.75 8.56 17.45
C LYS A 29 8.23 8.87 17.24
N GLU A 30 8.95 8.04 16.49
CA GLU A 30 10.35 8.27 16.16
C GLU A 30 10.54 9.29 15.04
N VAL A 31 9.45 9.70 14.37
CA VAL A 31 9.49 10.79 13.39
C VAL A 31 9.98 12.07 14.08
N PRO A 32 11.03 12.74 13.57
CA PRO A 32 11.54 13.96 14.18
C PRO A 32 10.46 15.04 14.31
N GLN A 33 10.49 15.79 15.40
CA GLN A 33 9.51 16.86 15.65
C GLN A 33 9.46 17.88 14.51
N GLU A 34 10.61 18.26 14.00
CA GLU A 34 10.74 19.24 12.91
C GLU A 34 10.20 18.74 11.58
N ALA A 35 10.01 17.41 11.43
CA ALA A 35 9.42 16.81 10.24
C ALA A 35 7.92 16.66 10.32
N ARG A 36 7.34 16.80 11.50
CA ARG A 36 5.90 16.63 11.70
C ARG A 36 5.12 17.82 11.22
N SER A 37 3.97 17.54 10.59
CA SER A 37 3.01 18.61 10.25
C SER A 37 2.53 19.30 11.53
N THR A 38 2.43 20.61 11.49
CA THR A 38 1.90 21.40 12.61
C THR A 38 0.37 21.38 12.64
N ARG A 39 -0.26 20.94 11.56
CA ARG A 39 -1.71 20.84 11.46
C ARG A 39 -2.23 19.68 12.31
N ARG A 40 -3.33 19.90 13.03
CA ARG A 40 -3.98 18.86 13.83
C ARG A 40 -5.03 18.12 13.01
N TYR A 41 -5.03 16.79 13.14
CA TYR A 41 -5.97 15.91 12.45
C TYR A 41 -6.81 15.15 13.47
N ARG A 42 -8.03 14.77 13.09
CA ARG A 42 -8.96 14.07 14.00
C ARG A 42 -8.46 12.70 14.43
N ASP A 43 -7.66 12.03 13.62
CA ASP A 43 -7.13 10.70 13.91
C ASP A 43 -5.94 10.74 14.86
N HIS A 44 -5.44 11.93 15.22
CA HIS A 44 -4.28 12.15 16.10
C HIS A 44 -3.00 11.48 15.60
N LEU A 45 -2.94 11.11 14.32
CA LEU A 45 -1.74 10.55 13.72
C LEU A 45 -0.77 11.66 13.32
N ILE A 46 0.52 11.30 13.28
CA ILE A 46 1.57 12.19 12.81
C ILE A 46 1.57 12.18 11.28
N ARG A 47 1.75 13.35 10.67
CA ARG A 47 1.95 13.47 9.23
C ARG A 47 3.34 13.98 8.95
N PHE A 48 3.98 13.41 7.97
CA PHE A 48 5.28 13.87 7.46
C PHE A 48 5.34 13.76 5.94
N VAL A 49 6.31 14.43 5.34
CA VAL A 49 6.51 14.44 3.89
C VAL A 49 7.58 13.41 3.52
N ALA A 50 7.28 12.59 2.52
CA ALA A 50 8.24 11.63 1.97
C ALA A 50 8.47 11.94 0.49
N THR A 51 9.71 11.85 0.03
CA THR A 51 10.09 12.07 -1.36
C THR A 51 10.78 10.85 -1.93
N GLY A 52 10.61 10.60 -3.21
CA GLY A 52 11.27 9.49 -3.89
C GLY A 52 10.68 9.23 -5.26
N TYR A 53 11.26 8.26 -5.95
CA TYR A 53 10.80 7.85 -7.26
C TYR A 53 9.83 6.68 -7.14
N GLU A 54 8.74 6.74 -7.92
CA GLU A 54 7.74 5.67 -7.98
C GLU A 54 7.16 5.28 -6.62
N LEU A 55 7.02 6.26 -5.71
CA LEU A 55 6.42 5.99 -4.41
C LEU A 55 4.97 5.53 -4.58
N PRO A 56 4.50 4.60 -3.72
CA PRO A 56 3.12 4.14 -3.79
C PRO A 56 2.16 5.26 -3.43
N ARG A 57 1.04 5.33 -4.14
CA ARG A 57 0.01 6.35 -3.94
C ARG A 57 -1.32 5.69 -3.62
N THR A 58 -1.30 4.77 -2.68
CA THR A 58 -2.48 4.05 -2.21
C THR A 58 -2.48 3.95 -0.69
N ASP A 59 -3.64 4.16 -0.09
CA ASP A 59 -3.85 3.99 1.34
C ASP A 59 -4.34 2.57 1.71
N ALA A 60 -4.39 1.68 0.74
CA ALA A 60 -4.88 0.32 0.91
C ALA A 60 -4.01 -0.54 1.81
N VAL A 61 -2.72 -0.24 1.89
CA VAL A 61 -1.74 -1.00 2.65
C VAL A 61 -0.88 -0.06 3.48
N GLU A 62 -0.31 -0.59 4.55
CA GLU A 62 0.73 0.10 5.30
C GLU A 62 2.04 0.00 4.55
N LEU A 63 2.81 1.08 4.56
CA LEU A 63 4.08 1.16 3.87
C LEU A 63 5.23 1.14 4.87
N GLU A 64 6.31 0.46 4.49
CA GLU A 64 7.58 0.53 5.19
C GLU A 64 8.53 1.34 4.32
N LEU A 65 8.96 2.49 4.82
CA LEU A 65 9.79 3.45 4.09
C LEU A 65 11.17 3.51 4.74
N ASP A 66 12.19 3.23 3.96
CA ASP A 66 13.58 3.32 4.41
C ASP A 66 14.25 4.49 3.72
N GLY A 67 14.79 5.41 4.49
CA GLY A 67 15.42 6.60 3.96
C GLY A 67 16.04 7.46 5.03
N GLU A 68 16.40 8.67 4.65
CA GLU A 68 17.02 9.63 5.54
C GLU A 68 16.23 10.94 5.59
N TRP A 69 16.23 11.57 6.77
CA TRP A 69 15.63 12.88 6.94
C TRP A 69 16.54 13.95 6.35
N THR A 70 15.98 14.74 5.43
CA THR A 70 16.71 15.82 4.76
C THR A 70 15.88 17.09 4.83
N LYS A 71 16.53 18.24 4.71
CA LYS A 71 15.86 19.52 4.64
C LYS A 71 15.61 19.90 3.18
N GLY A 72 14.35 20.06 2.81
CA GLY A 72 13.95 20.37 1.45
C GLY A 72 13.00 21.56 1.37
N LYS A 73 12.36 21.71 0.21
CA LYS A 73 11.45 22.82 -0.06
C LYS A 73 10.29 22.91 0.94
N TYR A 74 9.82 21.78 1.43
CA TYR A 74 8.69 21.68 2.36
C TYR A 74 9.12 21.46 3.81
N GLY A 75 10.37 21.81 4.15
CA GLY A 75 10.95 21.60 5.48
C GLY A 75 11.67 20.27 5.57
N VAL A 76 11.70 19.68 6.76
CA VAL A 76 12.34 18.37 6.96
C VAL A 76 11.44 17.27 6.38
N GLN A 77 12.00 16.45 5.53
CA GLN A 77 11.26 15.41 4.81
C GLN A 77 12.09 14.14 4.74
N LEU A 78 11.41 12.99 4.58
CA LEU A 78 12.08 11.70 4.43
C LEU A 78 12.41 11.49 2.97
N GLN A 79 13.70 11.42 2.66
CA GLN A 79 14.17 11.03 1.34
C GLN A 79 14.21 9.51 1.27
N VAL A 80 13.20 8.92 0.63
CA VAL A 80 13.03 7.47 0.58
C VAL A 80 14.01 6.84 -0.39
N GLU A 81 14.79 5.89 0.09
CA GLU A 81 15.71 5.10 -0.72
C GLU A 81 15.09 3.77 -1.12
N GLN A 82 14.36 3.16 -0.19
CA GLN A 82 13.68 1.88 -0.40
C GLN A 82 12.31 1.91 0.26
N TRP A 83 11.36 1.21 -0.33
CA TRP A 83 10.05 1.06 0.29
C TRP A 83 9.45 -0.30 -0.08
N ARG A 84 8.51 -0.75 0.75
CA ARG A 84 7.74 -1.94 0.46
C ARG A 84 6.34 -1.82 1.08
N GLU A 85 5.40 -2.55 0.53
CA GLU A 85 4.07 -2.69 1.11
C GLU A 85 4.11 -3.79 2.18
N ILE A 86 3.49 -3.51 3.33
CA ILE A 86 3.36 -4.50 4.39
C ILE A 86 2.10 -5.29 4.14
N VAL A 87 2.24 -6.60 3.93
CA VAL A 87 1.11 -7.49 3.68
C VAL A 87 0.28 -7.62 4.95
N PRO A 88 -1.05 -7.38 4.88
CA PRO A 88 -1.91 -7.51 6.05
C PRO A 88 -1.89 -8.94 6.62
N LYS A 89 -1.87 -9.04 7.94
CA LYS A 89 -1.87 -10.34 8.66
C LYS A 89 -3.17 -10.62 9.40
N THR A 90 -4.06 -9.63 9.48
CA THR A 90 -5.35 -9.81 10.12
C THR A 90 -6.44 -10.03 9.07
N LYS A 91 -7.53 -10.70 9.49
CA LYS A 91 -8.67 -10.95 8.62
C LYS A 91 -9.26 -9.65 8.06
N ASP A 92 -9.44 -8.64 8.92
CA ASP A 92 -9.97 -7.34 8.51
C ASP A 92 -9.03 -6.61 7.57
N GLY A 93 -7.73 -6.68 7.82
CA GLY A 93 -6.71 -6.08 6.96
C GLY A 93 -6.68 -6.72 5.57
N VAL A 94 -6.80 -8.05 5.50
CA VAL A 94 -6.86 -8.77 4.22
C VAL A 94 -8.11 -8.38 3.44
N GLU A 95 -9.27 -8.29 4.09
CA GLU A 95 -10.50 -7.85 3.47
C GLU A 95 -10.38 -6.44 2.91
N GLY A 96 -9.83 -5.51 3.69
CA GLY A 96 -9.60 -4.14 3.24
C GLY A 96 -8.65 -4.06 2.05
N TYR A 97 -7.59 -4.87 2.06
CA TYR A 97 -6.66 -4.95 0.95
C TYR A 97 -7.35 -5.40 -0.35
N LEU A 98 -8.15 -6.44 -0.28
CA LEU A 98 -8.88 -6.96 -1.44
C LEU A 98 -9.93 -5.97 -1.95
N ALA A 99 -10.59 -5.26 -1.05
CA ALA A 99 -11.67 -4.33 -1.39
C ALA A 99 -11.17 -2.98 -1.90
N SER A 100 -9.87 -2.71 -1.83
CA SER A 100 -9.29 -1.40 -2.11
C SER A 100 -9.30 -0.98 -3.58
N GLY A 101 -9.59 -1.92 -4.50
CA GLY A 101 -9.53 -1.66 -5.92
C GLY A 101 -8.19 -1.96 -6.57
N LEU A 102 -7.20 -2.41 -5.81
CA LEU A 102 -5.90 -2.84 -6.35
C LEU A 102 -6.02 -4.11 -7.19
N ILE A 103 -7.00 -4.94 -6.89
CA ILE A 103 -7.22 -6.19 -7.63
C ILE A 103 -8.52 -6.07 -8.40
N LYS A 104 -8.41 -6.10 -9.73
CA LYS A 104 -9.58 -6.03 -10.61
C LYS A 104 -10.45 -7.28 -10.44
N GLY A 105 -11.75 -7.07 -10.37
CA GLY A 105 -12.71 -8.16 -10.23
C GLY A 105 -13.13 -8.46 -8.79
N ILE A 106 -12.50 -7.82 -7.81
CA ILE A 106 -12.86 -7.96 -6.40
C ILE A 106 -13.39 -6.63 -5.88
N GLY A 107 -14.68 -6.58 -5.59
CA GLY A 107 -15.30 -5.46 -4.89
C GLY A 107 -15.47 -5.78 -3.40
N PRO A 108 -16.04 -4.85 -2.61
CA PRO A 108 -16.21 -5.05 -1.16
C PRO A 108 -17.00 -6.31 -0.79
N ALA A 109 -18.10 -6.61 -1.49
CA ALA A 109 -18.90 -7.79 -1.22
C ALA A 109 -18.15 -9.09 -1.54
N THR A 110 -17.44 -9.12 -2.65
CA THR A 110 -16.64 -10.28 -3.06
C THR A 110 -15.47 -10.49 -2.09
N ALA A 111 -14.80 -9.41 -1.68
CA ALA A 111 -13.73 -9.46 -0.70
C ALA A 111 -14.21 -10.09 0.61
N ALA A 112 -15.37 -9.66 1.10
CA ALA A 112 -15.96 -10.20 2.33
C ALA A 112 -16.24 -11.70 2.21
N GLN A 113 -16.75 -12.15 1.07
CA GLN A 113 -17.03 -13.57 0.83
C GLN A 113 -15.75 -14.40 0.77
N ILE A 114 -14.72 -13.91 0.09
CA ILE A 114 -13.43 -14.60 -0.01
C ILE A 114 -12.79 -14.75 1.36
N VAL A 115 -12.73 -13.67 2.13
CA VAL A 115 -12.11 -13.68 3.46
C VAL A 115 -12.92 -14.51 4.45
N SER A 116 -14.25 -14.51 4.34
CA SER A 116 -15.12 -15.38 5.15
C SER A 116 -14.82 -16.86 4.89
N ARG A 117 -14.46 -17.23 3.66
CA ARG A 117 -14.15 -18.62 3.29
C ARG A 117 -12.72 -19.02 3.71
N PHE A 118 -11.74 -18.16 3.44
CA PHE A 118 -10.32 -18.50 3.57
C PHE A 118 -9.62 -17.81 4.74
N GLY A 119 -10.20 -16.74 5.30
CA GLY A 119 -9.60 -16.02 6.41
C GLY A 119 -8.25 -15.39 6.06
N VAL A 120 -7.29 -15.50 6.97
CA VAL A 120 -5.95 -14.94 6.81
C VAL A 120 -5.11 -15.67 5.75
N GLU A 121 -5.56 -16.85 5.30
CA GLU A 121 -4.88 -17.61 4.25
C GLU A 121 -5.19 -17.11 2.84
N THR A 122 -6.09 -16.12 2.71
CA THR A 122 -6.57 -15.61 1.43
C THR A 122 -5.44 -15.20 0.50
N LEU A 123 -4.45 -14.45 1.01
CA LEU A 123 -3.34 -13.97 0.18
C LEU A 123 -2.44 -15.11 -0.29
N ASP A 124 -2.23 -16.13 0.55
CA ASP A 124 -1.49 -17.32 0.15
C ASP A 124 -2.23 -18.09 -0.95
N ILE A 125 -3.54 -18.19 -0.84
CA ILE A 125 -4.37 -18.84 -1.85
C ILE A 125 -4.32 -18.07 -3.18
N LEU A 126 -4.38 -16.75 -3.13
CA LEU A 126 -4.25 -15.91 -4.33
C LEU A 126 -2.90 -16.12 -5.03
N GLN A 127 -1.85 -16.30 -4.26
CA GLN A 127 -0.51 -16.46 -4.79
C GLN A 127 -0.23 -17.87 -5.32
N ASN A 128 -0.63 -18.89 -4.56
CA ASN A 128 -0.22 -20.29 -4.82
C ASN A 128 -1.34 -21.17 -5.35
N HIS A 129 -2.60 -20.90 -5.00
CA HIS A 129 -3.75 -21.73 -5.35
C HIS A 129 -4.95 -20.87 -5.76
N PRO A 130 -4.80 -19.97 -6.77
CA PRO A 130 -5.88 -19.07 -7.14
C PRO A 130 -7.15 -19.79 -7.63
N GLU A 131 -7.02 -21.00 -8.13
CA GLU A 131 -8.16 -21.82 -8.58
C GLU A 131 -9.15 -22.14 -7.47
N ARG A 132 -8.72 -22.09 -6.21
CA ARG A 132 -9.60 -22.31 -5.06
C ARG A 132 -10.63 -21.20 -4.90
N LEU A 133 -10.41 -20.02 -5.50
CA LEU A 133 -11.38 -18.95 -5.48
C LEU A 133 -12.69 -19.32 -6.16
N LEU A 134 -12.69 -20.32 -7.05
CA LEU A 134 -13.92 -20.83 -7.68
C LEU A 134 -14.88 -21.45 -6.67
N GLU A 135 -14.41 -21.82 -5.48
CA GLU A 135 -15.25 -22.31 -4.40
C GLU A 135 -16.11 -21.20 -3.77
N VAL A 136 -15.76 -19.95 -4.03
CA VAL A 136 -16.48 -18.80 -3.50
C VAL A 136 -17.65 -18.47 -4.45
N LYS A 137 -18.84 -18.33 -3.86
CA LYS A 137 -20.02 -17.97 -4.62
C LYS A 137 -19.85 -16.61 -5.30
N GLY A 138 -20.16 -16.54 -6.58
CA GLY A 138 -20.05 -15.30 -7.36
C GLY A 138 -18.75 -15.14 -8.13
N ILE A 139 -17.77 -16.01 -7.93
CA ILE A 139 -16.54 -16.00 -8.70
C ILE A 139 -16.65 -17.02 -9.84
N THR A 140 -16.62 -16.53 -11.07
CA THR A 140 -16.62 -17.34 -12.28
C THR A 140 -15.19 -17.53 -12.79
N GLU A 141 -14.99 -18.41 -13.76
CA GLU A 141 -13.67 -18.59 -14.39
C GLU A 141 -13.17 -17.29 -15.02
N SER A 142 -14.05 -16.50 -15.62
CA SER A 142 -13.70 -15.21 -16.21
C SER A 142 -13.21 -14.22 -15.14
N LYS A 143 -13.88 -14.13 -14.00
CA LYS A 143 -13.44 -13.32 -12.87
C LYS A 143 -12.13 -13.81 -12.30
N LEU A 144 -11.96 -15.13 -12.22
CA LEU A 144 -10.71 -15.72 -11.73
C LEU A 144 -9.52 -15.30 -12.58
N GLU A 145 -9.66 -15.29 -13.91
CA GLU A 145 -8.60 -14.86 -14.80
C GLU A 145 -8.26 -13.38 -14.60
N ASP A 146 -9.27 -12.51 -14.46
CA ASP A 146 -9.07 -11.09 -14.16
C ASP A 146 -8.33 -10.89 -12.84
N ILE A 147 -8.71 -11.64 -11.82
CA ILE A 147 -8.10 -11.57 -10.49
C ILE A 147 -6.64 -12.01 -10.55
N LYS A 148 -6.36 -13.14 -11.22
CA LYS A 148 -4.99 -13.66 -11.36
C LYS A 148 -4.09 -12.67 -12.07
N THR A 149 -4.56 -12.11 -13.18
CA THR A 149 -3.81 -11.15 -13.98
C THR A 149 -3.53 -9.88 -13.17
N SER A 150 -4.55 -9.34 -12.53
CA SER A 150 -4.42 -8.10 -11.75
C SER A 150 -3.48 -8.27 -10.54
N TYR A 151 -3.58 -9.40 -9.86
CA TYR A 151 -2.70 -9.70 -8.71
C TYR A 151 -1.25 -9.86 -9.15
N ALA A 152 -1.01 -10.55 -10.26
CA ALA A 152 0.33 -10.71 -10.81
C ALA A 152 0.94 -9.37 -11.23
N GLU A 153 0.16 -8.49 -11.85
CA GLU A 153 0.61 -7.15 -12.21
C GLU A 153 0.98 -6.31 -10.99
N SER A 154 0.17 -6.37 -9.94
CA SER A 154 0.43 -5.65 -8.70
C SER A 154 1.75 -6.10 -8.07
N ARG A 155 2.01 -7.40 -8.03
CA ARG A 155 3.27 -7.93 -7.49
C ARG A 155 4.47 -7.56 -8.36
N MET A 156 4.29 -7.57 -9.67
CA MET A 156 5.34 -7.20 -10.62
C MET A 156 5.79 -5.75 -10.41
N LEU A 157 4.85 -4.84 -10.18
CA LEU A 157 5.15 -3.44 -9.88
C LEU A 157 5.96 -3.28 -8.59
N GLN A 158 5.67 -4.07 -7.57
CA GLN A 158 6.45 -4.09 -6.34
C GLN A 158 7.88 -4.55 -6.58
N ASP A 159 8.05 -5.63 -7.35
CA ASP A 159 9.38 -6.16 -7.67
C ASP A 159 10.19 -5.15 -8.46
N LEU A 160 9.57 -4.45 -9.42
CA LEU A 160 10.24 -3.41 -10.20
C LEU A 160 10.67 -2.23 -9.31
N SER A 161 9.86 -1.86 -8.34
CA SER A 161 10.22 -0.81 -7.38
C SER A 161 11.44 -1.19 -6.57
N LEU A 162 11.58 -2.45 -6.19
CA LEU A 162 12.75 -2.95 -5.48
C LEU A 162 14.01 -2.93 -6.35
N ILE A 163 13.87 -3.16 -7.64
CA ILE A 163 14.99 -3.17 -8.59
C ILE A 163 15.54 -1.77 -8.83
N HIS A 164 14.72 -0.74 -8.76
CA HIS A 164 15.10 0.64 -9.03
C HIS A 164 15.81 1.34 -7.86
N ILE A 165 16.08 0.65 -6.82
CA ILE A 165 16.69 1.20 -5.61
C ILE A 165 18.22 1.18 -5.66
#